data_e4aa1553e8bc0afb0bef615106c5b3d8
#
_entry.id   e4aa1553e8bc0afb0bef615106c5b3d8
#
_cell.length_a   1.000
_cell.length_b   1.000
_cell.length_c   1.000
_cell.angle_alpha   90.00
_cell.angle_beta   90.00
_cell.angle_gamma   90.00
#
_symmetry.space_group_name_H-M   'P 1'
#
loop_
_entity.id
_entity.type
_entity.pdbx_description
1 polymer ?
#
loop_
_entity_poly.entity_id
_entity_poly.type
_entity_poly.pdbx_seq_one_letter_code
_entity_poly.pdbx_strand_id
1 'polypeptide(L)'
;IFPDGTEKLLTEQGYVLEKHLFERWLCDEASKQGAELLLHHRVTSMERVYNSDNQFTNWKIDGKGEEFPIECRAVIDGSGVSGAASKLLDMGGEVEVIAGFQYEMLDVPNDGYLDFYLWPKYSPHGYVWMIPKEGGRANVGLVTTDKKGAIKYLNSFIEDTYLADKPTANPPWRAEGIKIRPFGGTIPISGPRTTT
;
A
#
# COMPACT_ATOMS: atom_id res chain seq x y z
N ILE A 1 17.34 5.48 10.93
CA ILE A 1 17.95 4.94 12.16
C ILE A 1 18.58 3.60 11.82
N PHE A 2 19.85 3.44 12.14
CA PHE A 2 20.65 2.26 11.82
C PHE A 2 20.82 1.34 13.04
N PRO A 3 21.25 0.06 12.86
CA PRO A 3 21.39 -0.91 13.96
C PRO A 3 22.41 -0.51 15.04
N ASP A 4 23.38 0.32 14.70
CA ASP A 4 24.39 0.86 15.61
C ASP A 4 23.92 2.09 16.41
N GLY A 5 22.64 2.51 16.18
CA GLY A 5 22.04 3.68 16.80
C GLY A 5 22.36 5.01 16.11
N THR A 6 23.11 4.99 14.99
CA THR A 6 23.32 6.21 14.22
C THR A 6 22.03 6.65 13.53
N GLU A 7 21.87 7.97 13.39
CA GLU A 7 20.71 8.57 12.74
C GLU A 7 21.14 9.47 11.61
N LYS A 8 20.31 9.48 10.56
CA LYS A 8 20.44 10.44 9.47
C LYS A 8 19.13 11.18 9.34
N LEU A 9 19.15 12.47 9.64
CA LEU A 9 18.01 13.34 9.44
C LEU A 9 17.93 13.78 7.96
N LEU A 10 16.76 13.60 7.36
CA LEU A 10 16.39 14.21 6.08
C LEU A 10 15.51 15.42 6.38
N THR A 11 15.88 16.56 5.86
CA THR A 11 15.22 17.84 6.13
C THR A 11 14.08 18.17 5.18
N GLU A 12 13.74 17.25 4.30
CA GLU A 12 12.62 17.42 3.37
C GLU A 12 11.29 17.35 4.12
N GLN A 13 10.45 18.35 3.86
CA GLN A 13 9.11 18.36 4.43
C GLN A 13 8.17 17.48 3.60
N GLY A 14 7.33 16.71 4.28
CA GLY A 14 6.30 15.89 3.68
C GLY A 14 4.98 15.97 4.43
N TYR A 15 3.95 15.37 3.85
CA TYR A 15 2.63 15.28 4.46
C TYR A 15 2.25 13.82 4.66
N VAL A 16 1.66 13.51 5.81
CA VAL A 16 1.06 12.21 6.07
C VAL A 16 -0.44 12.33 5.79
N LEU A 17 -0.89 11.67 4.73
CA LEU A 17 -2.29 11.73 4.32
C LEU A 17 -3.14 10.72 5.12
N GLU A 18 -4.31 11.17 5.52
CA GLU A 18 -5.41 10.28 5.85
C GLU A 18 -5.99 9.69 4.55
N LYS A 19 -5.39 8.58 4.12
CA LYS A 19 -5.60 8.01 2.79
C LYS A 19 -7.08 7.83 2.44
N HIS A 20 -7.88 7.32 3.38
CA HIS A 20 -9.32 7.09 3.16
C HIS A 20 -10.12 8.38 2.95
N LEU A 21 -9.74 9.50 3.58
CA LEU A 21 -10.36 10.79 3.36
C LEU A 21 -9.94 11.38 2.02
N PHE A 22 -8.66 11.24 1.68
CA PHE A 22 -8.12 11.71 0.41
C PHE A 22 -8.72 10.93 -0.77
N GLU A 23 -8.82 9.60 -0.70
CA GLU A 23 -9.44 8.79 -1.73
C GLU A 23 -10.92 9.11 -1.93
N ARG A 24 -11.65 9.32 -0.82
CA ARG A 24 -13.04 9.76 -0.90
C ARG A 24 -13.18 11.12 -1.58
N TRP A 25 -12.34 12.07 -1.21
CA TRP A 25 -12.33 13.38 -1.85
C TRP A 25 -12.04 13.28 -3.35
N LEU A 26 -11.09 12.44 -3.77
CA LEU A 26 -10.80 12.19 -5.19
C LEU A 26 -12.02 11.60 -5.94
N CYS A 27 -12.74 10.66 -5.32
CA CYS A 27 -13.97 10.11 -5.89
C CYS A 27 -15.05 11.19 -6.06
N ASP A 28 -15.23 12.04 -5.04
CA ASP A 28 -16.19 13.15 -5.08
C ASP A 28 -15.82 14.13 -6.21
N GLU A 29 -14.55 14.49 -6.37
CA GLU A 29 -14.10 15.38 -7.46
C GLU A 29 -14.27 14.75 -8.84
N ALA A 30 -13.95 13.46 -9.00
CA ALA A 30 -14.17 12.74 -10.24
C ALA A 30 -15.66 12.71 -10.64
N SER A 31 -16.54 12.44 -9.67
CA SER A 31 -17.99 12.44 -9.89
C SER A 31 -18.53 13.81 -10.31
N LYS A 32 -18.02 14.90 -9.74
CA LYS A 32 -18.36 16.28 -10.16
C LYS A 32 -17.95 16.57 -11.59
N GLN A 33 -16.94 15.88 -12.11
CA GLN A 33 -16.51 15.97 -13.52
C GLN A 33 -17.23 14.97 -14.44
N GLY A 34 -18.25 14.30 -13.94
CA GLY A 34 -19.08 13.37 -14.72
C GLY A 34 -18.59 11.93 -14.75
N ALA A 35 -17.63 11.56 -13.91
CA ALA A 35 -17.26 10.15 -13.75
C ALA A 35 -18.33 9.40 -12.98
N GLU A 36 -18.69 8.22 -13.46
CA GLU A 36 -19.59 7.31 -12.79
C GLU A 36 -18.78 6.33 -11.94
N LEU A 37 -19.13 6.18 -10.67
CA LEU A 37 -18.46 5.30 -9.72
C LEU A 37 -19.31 4.06 -9.46
N LEU A 38 -18.91 2.93 -10.01
CA LEU A 38 -19.60 1.66 -9.87
C LEU A 38 -18.98 0.85 -8.72
N LEU A 39 -19.58 0.94 -7.54
CA LEU A 39 -19.16 0.17 -6.36
C LEU A 39 -19.71 -1.26 -6.43
N HIS A 40 -18.96 -2.19 -5.82
CA HIS A 40 -19.32 -3.63 -5.83
C HIS A 40 -19.36 -4.29 -7.22
N HIS A 41 -18.78 -3.63 -8.22
CA HIS A 41 -18.64 -4.17 -9.57
C HIS A 41 -17.28 -4.84 -9.73
N ARG A 42 -17.29 -6.07 -10.20
CA ARG A 42 -16.07 -6.86 -10.41
C ARG A 42 -15.95 -7.27 -11.86
N VAL A 43 -14.97 -6.73 -12.54
CA VAL A 43 -14.62 -7.14 -13.91
C VAL A 43 -14.11 -8.59 -13.89
N THR A 44 -14.68 -9.42 -14.76
CA THR A 44 -14.32 -10.84 -14.90
C THR A 44 -13.89 -11.22 -16.32
N SER A 45 -14.23 -10.41 -17.32
CA SER A 45 -13.72 -10.58 -18.69
C SER A 45 -13.53 -9.26 -19.40
N MET A 46 -12.66 -9.25 -20.38
CA MET A 46 -12.37 -8.11 -21.25
C MET A 46 -12.13 -8.64 -22.66
N GLU A 47 -12.87 -8.11 -23.61
CA GLU A 47 -12.79 -8.52 -25.01
C GLU A 47 -12.57 -7.32 -25.92
N ARG A 48 -11.74 -7.50 -26.96
CA ARG A 48 -11.58 -6.52 -28.03
C ARG A 48 -12.70 -6.70 -29.04
N VAL A 49 -13.39 -5.65 -29.36
CA VAL A 49 -14.42 -5.63 -30.41
C VAL A 49 -13.82 -5.08 -31.69
N TYR A 50 -14.07 -5.73 -32.80
CA TYR A 50 -13.58 -5.37 -34.13
C TYR A 50 -14.75 -5.18 -35.09
N ASN A 51 -14.59 -4.27 -36.06
CA ASN A 51 -15.56 -4.07 -37.15
C ASN A 51 -15.39 -5.14 -38.26
N SER A 52 -16.20 -5.06 -39.31
CA SER A 52 -16.12 -5.95 -40.46
C SER A 52 -14.76 -5.93 -41.18
N ASP A 53 -14.05 -4.82 -41.09
CA ASP A 53 -12.72 -4.65 -41.71
C ASP A 53 -11.57 -5.08 -40.80
N ASN A 54 -11.90 -5.81 -39.71
CA ASN A 54 -10.96 -6.29 -38.69
C ASN A 54 -10.18 -5.16 -37.98
N GLN A 55 -10.78 -3.98 -37.86
CA GLN A 55 -10.22 -2.86 -37.12
C GLN A 55 -10.80 -2.81 -35.73
N PHE A 56 -9.95 -2.61 -34.72
CA PHE A 56 -10.37 -2.45 -33.33
C PHE A 56 -11.30 -1.23 -33.20
N THR A 57 -12.41 -1.40 -32.51
CA THR A 57 -13.39 -0.34 -32.27
C THR A 57 -13.49 0.05 -30.80
N ASN A 58 -13.70 -0.92 -29.93
CA ASN A 58 -13.90 -0.72 -28.50
C ASN A 58 -13.58 -1.98 -27.71
N TRP A 59 -13.59 -1.80 -26.40
CA TRP A 59 -13.56 -2.88 -25.42
C TRP A 59 -14.96 -3.20 -24.96
N LYS A 60 -15.25 -4.49 -24.83
CA LYS A 60 -16.41 -4.98 -24.10
C LYS A 60 -15.92 -5.56 -22.77
N ILE A 61 -16.40 -4.98 -21.68
CA ILE A 61 -16.05 -5.35 -20.31
C ILE A 61 -17.24 -6.05 -19.70
N ASP A 62 -17.05 -7.23 -19.14
CA ASP A 62 -18.11 -7.97 -18.46
C ASP A 62 -17.69 -8.34 -17.04
N GLY A 63 -18.68 -8.64 -16.20
CA GLY A 63 -18.40 -8.87 -14.79
C GLY A 63 -19.63 -9.15 -13.93
N LYS A 64 -19.44 -8.92 -12.64
CA LYS A 64 -20.50 -9.00 -11.63
C LYS A 64 -20.94 -7.59 -11.27
N GLY A 65 -22.20 -7.28 -11.43
CA GLY A 65 -22.84 -5.98 -11.23
C GLY A 65 -23.94 -5.78 -12.26
N GLU A 66 -24.91 -4.92 -11.99
CA GLU A 66 -26.10 -4.74 -12.83
C GLU A 66 -25.81 -3.98 -14.12
N GLU A 67 -24.78 -3.12 -14.12
CA GLU A 67 -24.41 -2.27 -15.26
C GLU A 67 -23.58 -2.99 -16.33
N PHE A 68 -23.16 -4.21 -16.10
CA PHE A 68 -22.46 -5.00 -17.11
C PHE A 68 -23.43 -5.57 -18.17
N PRO A 69 -22.99 -5.71 -19.42
CA PRO A 69 -21.67 -5.36 -19.96
C PRO A 69 -21.49 -3.86 -20.23
N ILE A 70 -20.26 -3.38 -20.11
CA ILE A 70 -19.86 -2.00 -20.39
C ILE A 70 -19.01 -1.97 -21.66
N GLU A 71 -19.27 -1.01 -22.54
CA GLU A 71 -18.43 -0.77 -23.71
C GLU A 71 -17.66 0.54 -23.57
N CYS A 72 -16.36 0.52 -23.88
CA CYS A 72 -15.51 1.69 -23.79
C CYS A 72 -14.37 1.68 -24.81
N ARG A 73 -13.85 2.86 -25.13
CA ARG A 73 -12.75 3.03 -26.09
C ARG A 73 -11.39 2.71 -25.52
N ALA A 74 -11.22 2.88 -24.21
CA ALA A 74 -9.95 2.64 -23.51
C ALA A 74 -10.21 2.14 -22.09
N VAL A 75 -9.27 1.37 -21.57
CA VAL A 75 -9.29 0.87 -20.20
C VAL A 75 -8.00 1.29 -19.50
N ILE A 76 -8.14 1.79 -18.29
CA ILE A 76 -7.02 2.09 -17.38
C ILE A 76 -7.10 1.10 -16.22
N ASP A 77 -6.10 0.24 -16.08
CA ASP A 77 -6.04 -0.74 -14.99
C ASP A 77 -5.29 -0.14 -13.79
N GLY A 78 -6.04 0.28 -12.79
CA GLY A 78 -5.54 0.74 -11.49
C GLY A 78 -5.59 -0.33 -10.39
N SER A 79 -5.75 -1.61 -10.72
CA SER A 79 -5.94 -2.70 -9.74
C SER A 79 -4.67 -3.07 -8.95
N GLY A 80 -3.58 -2.35 -9.14
CA GLY A 80 -2.33 -2.52 -8.41
C GLY A 80 -1.67 -3.89 -8.68
N VAL A 81 -1.16 -4.52 -7.62
CA VAL A 81 -0.48 -5.83 -7.70
C VAL A 81 -1.37 -6.93 -8.27
N SER A 82 -2.68 -6.83 -8.09
CA SER A 82 -3.61 -7.82 -8.62
C SER A 82 -3.57 -7.91 -10.14
N GLY A 83 -3.34 -6.79 -10.84
CA GLY A 83 -3.20 -6.71 -12.28
C GLY A 83 -4.39 -7.34 -12.99
N ALA A 84 -5.60 -6.83 -12.74
CA ALA A 84 -6.83 -7.44 -13.25
C ALA A 84 -6.85 -7.53 -14.78
N ALA A 85 -6.62 -6.42 -15.47
CA ALA A 85 -6.57 -6.41 -16.92
C ALA A 85 -5.40 -7.24 -17.48
N SER A 86 -4.23 -7.16 -16.85
CA SER A 86 -3.07 -7.95 -17.28
C SER A 86 -3.34 -9.45 -17.25
N LYS A 87 -4.07 -9.93 -16.23
CA LYS A 87 -4.45 -11.34 -16.12
C LYS A 87 -5.53 -11.74 -17.12
N LEU A 88 -6.53 -10.89 -17.30
CA LEU A 88 -7.64 -11.18 -18.21
C LEU A 88 -7.21 -11.16 -19.68
N LEU A 89 -6.19 -10.38 -20.00
CA LEU A 89 -5.67 -10.24 -21.36
C LEU A 89 -4.39 -11.06 -21.63
N ASP A 90 -3.97 -11.86 -20.64
CA ASP A 90 -2.70 -12.63 -20.69
C ASP A 90 -1.48 -11.73 -21.06
N MET A 91 -1.51 -10.51 -20.56
CA MET A 91 -0.40 -9.57 -20.74
C MET A 91 0.67 -9.87 -19.70
N GLY A 92 1.47 -10.90 -19.97
CA GLY A 92 2.38 -11.57 -19.09
C GLY A 92 3.35 -10.72 -18.27
N GLY A 93 4.16 -11.40 -17.50
CA GLY A 93 5.22 -10.89 -16.63
C GLY A 93 4.93 -11.14 -15.15
N GLU A 94 5.84 -11.85 -14.52
CA GLU A 94 5.81 -11.99 -13.07
C GLU A 94 6.13 -10.63 -12.41
N VAL A 95 5.43 -10.33 -11.33
CA VAL A 95 5.68 -9.16 -10.52
C VAL A 95 6.33 -9.62 -9.23
N GLU A 96 7.58 -9.21 -9.04
CA GLU A 96 8.24 -9.42 -7.76
C GLU A 96 7.60 -8.52 -6.71
N VAL A 97 7.27 -9.09 -5.56
CA VAL A 97 6.56 -8.39 -4.50
C VAL A 97 7.20 -8.60 -3.13
N ILE A 98 7.16 -7.55 -2.33
CA ILE A 98 7.52 -7.56 -0.91
C ILE A 98 6.26 -7.49 -0.05
N ALA A 99 6.28 -8.08 1.13
CA ALA A 99 5.19 -7.97 2.08
C ALA A 99 5.27 -6.67 2.87
N GLY A 100 4.16 -5.93 2.92
CA GLY A 100 3.96 -4.81 3.83
C GLY A 100 2.93 -5.18 4.90
N PHE A 101 3.22 -4.86 6.15
CA PHE A 101 2.29 -5.04 7.26
C PHE A 101 2.44 -3.90 8.28
N GLN A 102 1.34 -3.36 8.75
CA GLN A 102 1.35 -2.30 9.77
C GLN A 102 0.15 -2.38 10.71
N TYR A 103 0.31 -1.77 11.87
CA TYR A 103 -0.77 -1.38 12.76
C TYR A 103 -0.98 0.13 12.73
N GLU A 104 -2.22 0.57 12.70
CA GLU A 104 -2.57 1.89 13.22
C GLU A 104 -2.64 1.76 14.75
N MET A 105 -1.95 2.65 15.46
CA MET A 105 -1.80 2.62 16.91
C MET A 105 -2.20 3.97 17.51
N LEU A 106 -2.75 3.95 18.74
CA LEU A 106 -3.00 5.13 19.57
C LEU A 106 -1.88 5.31 20.59
N ASP A 107 -1.77 6.53 21.10
CA ASP A 107 -0.86 6.88 22.20
C ASP A 107 0.60 6.51 21.90
N VAL A 108 1.00 6.66 20.66
CA VAL A 108 2.39 6.49 20.24
C VAL A 108 3.10 7.83 20.38
N PRO A 109 4.02 7.97 21.34
CA PRO A 109 4.82 9.18 21.46
C PRO A 109 5.61 9.41 20.17
N ASN A 110 5.58 10.63 19.64
CA ASN A 110 6.35 10.98 18.47
C ASN A 110 6.71 12.48 18.53
N ASP A 111 7.75 12.84 17.84
CA ASP A 111 8.25 14.21 17.72
C ASP A 111 7.84 14.88 16.39
N GLY A 112 6.94 14.24 15.64
CA GLY A 112 6.45 14.72 14.35
C GLY A 112 7.32 14.29 13.17
N TYR A 113 8.41 13.55 13.40
CA TYR A 113 9.21 12.98 12.32
C TYR A 113 8.68 11.62 11.89
N LEU A 114 8.93 11.31 10.65
CA LEU A 114 8.70 9.99 10.08
C LEU A 114 10.00 9.18 10.22
N ASP A 115 9.96 8.12 11.01
CA ASP A 115 11.13 7.29 11.29
C ASP A 115 11.19 6.06 10.40
N PHE A 116 12.39 5.77 9.90
CA PHE A 116 12.72 4.53 9.23
C PHE A 116 13.83 3.81 9.99
N TYR A 117 13.56 2.57 10.37
CA TYR A 117 14.51 1.69 11.05
C TYR A 117 15.03 0.65 10.06
N LEU A 118 16.30 0.75 9.72
CA LEU A 118 16.99 -0.19 8.82
C LEU A 118 17.58 -1.34 9.63
N TRP A 119 16.75 -2.06 10.36
CA TRP A 119 17.13 -3.10 11.29
C TRP A 119 16.79 -4.51 10.80
N PRO A 120 17.76 -5.26 10.23
CA PRO A 120 17.50 -6.58 9.67
C PRO A 120 16.92 -7.60 10.65
N LYS A 121 17.16 -7.42 11.96
CA LYS A 121 16.58 -8.24 13.03
C LYS A 121 15.05 -8.25 12.97
N TYR A 122 14.44 -7.09 12.69
CA TYR A 122 12.98 -6.92 12.67
C TYR A 122 12.39 -6.83 11.26
N SER A 123 13.22 -6.68 10.26
CA SER A 123 12.78 -6.61 8.88
C SER A 123 13.88 -7.12 7.94
N PRO A 124 13.99 -8.45 7.75
CA PRO A 124 14.93 -9.01 6.78
C PRO A 124 14.66 -8.45 5.36
N HIS A 125 15.72 -7.91 4.76
CA HIS A 125 15.69 -7.27 3.43
C HIS A 125 14.61 -6.20 3.25
N GLY A 126 14.34 -5.46 4.33
CA GLY A 126 13.36 -4.38 4.35
C GLY A 126 13.67 -3.34 5.42
N TYR A 127 12.64 -2.69 5.91
CA TYR A 127 12.74 -1.70 6.98
C TYR A 127 11.45 -1.62 7.77
N VAL A 128 11.55 -1.06 8.98
CA VAL A 128 10.40 -0.73 9.82
C VAL A 128 10.17 0.77 9.74
N TRP A 129 8.93 1.22 9.83
CA TRP A 129 8.57 2.65 9.90
C TRP A 129 7.71 2.95 11.12
N MET A 130 7.83 4.17 11.59
CA MET A 130 6.86 4.84 12.43
C MET A 130 6.45 6.14 11.71
N ILE A 131 5.19 6.23 11.35
CA ILE A 131 4.61 7.37 10.63
C ILE A 131 3.64 8.05 11.57
N PRO A 132 3.99 9.24 12.11
CA PRO A 132 3.13 9.97 13.03
C PRO A 132 1.86 10.45 12.31
N LYS A 133 0.77 10.48 13.05
CA LYS A 133 -0.52 11.01 12.63
C LYS A 133 -1.06 11.95 13.70
N GLU A 134 -2.03 12.75 13.33
CA GLU A 134 -2.69 13.67 14.27
C GLU A 134 -3.35 12.90 15.43
N GLY A 135 -3.41 13.54 16.59
CA GLY A 135 -4.11 13.02 17.78
C GLY A 135 -3.38 11.88 18.47
N GLY A 136 -2.04 11.85 18.47
CA GLY A 136 -1.25 10.82 19.15
C GLY A 136 -1.31 9.45 18.46
N ARG A 137 -1.83 9.40 17.23
CA ARG A 137 -1.86 8.18 16.42
C ARG A 137 -0.55 8.02 15.65
N ALA A 138 -0.23 6.80 15.31
CA ALA A 138 0.84 6.49 14.37
C ALA A 138 0.53 5.23 13.55
N ASN A 139 1.11 5.14 12.38
CA ASN A 139 1.22 3.89 11.63
C ASN A 139 2.60 3.29 11.91
N VAL A 140 2.64 2.15 12.60
CA VAL A 140 3.86 1.40 12.87
C VAL A 140 3.84 0.13 12.02
N GLY A 141 4.83 -0.03 11.16
CA GLY A 141 4.80 -1.12 10.20
C GLY A 141 6.16 -1.47 9.63
N LEU A 142 6.17 -2.45 8.75
CA LEU A 142 7.38 -2.90 8.07
C LEU A 142 7.09 -3.37 6.64
N VAL A 143 8.14 -3.42 5.84
CA VAL A 143 8.21 -4.24 4.62
C VAL A 143 9.29 -5.29 4.79
N THR A 144 9.05 -6.51 4.28
CA THR A 144 10.02 -7.61 4.34
C THR A 144 9.82 -8.59 3.20
N THR A 145 10.88 -9.24 2.77
CA THR A 145 10.80 -10.35 1.80
C THR A 145 10.22 -11.62 2.44
N ASP A 146 10.35 -11.78 3.77
CA ASP A 146 9.73 -12.89 4.49
C ASP A 146 8.26 -12.60 4.81
N LYS A 147 7.39 -12.92 3.85
CA LYS A 147 5.93 -12.71 3.95
C LYS A 147 5.31 -13.40 5.15
N LYS A 148 5.81 -14.59 5.54
CA LYS A 148 5.25 -15.38 6.65
C LYS A 148 5.65 -14.83 8.01
N GLY A 149 6.84 -14.24 8.09
CA GLY A 149 7.37 -13.67 9.32
C GLY A 149 6.92 -12.25 9.62
N ALA A 150 6.33 -11.52 8.67
CA ALA A 150 6.06 -10.09 8.77
C ALA A 150 5.37 -9.67 10.09
N ILE A 151 4.29 -10.35 10.46
CA ILE A 151 3.54 -10.05 11.71
C ILE A 151 4.41 -10.30 12.94
N LYS A 152 5.15 -11.41 12.96
CA LYS A 152 6.04 -11.75 14.08
C LYS A 152 7.15 -10.71 14.24
N TYR A 153 7.78 -10.32 13.14
CA TYR A 153 8.83 -9.30 13.16
C TYR A 153 8.33 -7.97 13.68
N LEU A 154 7.16 -7.52 13.19
CA LEU A 154 6.57 -6.26 13.66
C LEU A 154 6.20 -6.32 15.14
N ASN A 155 5.62 -7.41 15.61
CA ASN A 155 5.31 -7.58 17.02
C ASN A 155 6.57 -7.57 17.87
N SER A 156 7.62 -8.28 17.45
CA SER A 156 8.91 -8.26 18.17
C SER A 156 9.54 -6.87 18.19
N PHE A 157 9.46 -6.10 17.09
CA PHE A 157 9.93 -4.72 17.08
C PHE A 157 9.16 -3.86 18.09
N ILE A 158 7.84 -3.93 18.10
CA ILE A 158 7.00 -3.18 19.04
C ILE A 158 7.29 -3.59 20.48
N GLU A 159 7.40 -4.88 20.77
CA GLU A 159 7.71 -5.41 22.10
C GLU A 159 9.09 -5.02 22.59
N ASP A 160 10.12 -5.21 21.78
CA ASP A 160 11.52 -4.91 22.14
C ASP A 160 11.75 -3.40 22.33
N THR A 161 11.07 -2.55 21.55
CA THR A 161 11.15 -1.09 21.71
C THR A 161 10.33 -0.58 22.89
N TYR A 162 9.26 -1.29 23.25
CA TYR A 162 8.41 -1.00 24.39
C TYR A 162 9.01 -1.48 25.74
N LEU A 163 9.57 -2.69 25.75
CA LEU A 163 10.06 -3.35 26.97
C LEU A 163 11.52 -3.01 27.30
N ALA A 164 12.24 -2.38 26.40
CA ALA A 164 13.61 -2.01 26.67
C ALA A 164 13.67 -0.82 27.63
N ASP A 165 13.81 -1.10 28.93
CA ASP A 165 14.27 -0.16 29.96
C ASP A 165 15.67 0.44 29.67
N LYS A 166 16.15 0.28 28.46
CA LYS A 166 17.44 0.80 28.00
C LYS A 166 17.22 1.81 26.88
N PRO A 167 17.68 3.05 27.08
CA PRO A 167 17.72 4.05 26.03
C PRO A 167 18.85 3.71 25.05
N THR A 168 18.67 2.69 24.22
CA THR A 168 19.65 2.34 23.19
C THR A 168 19.23 2.79 21.81
N ALA A 169 18.10 3.41 21.70
CA ALA A 169 17.70 4.15 20.51
C ALA A 169 17.09 5.47 20.98
N ASN A 170 17.63 6.56 20.56
CA ASN A 170 16.95 7.83 20.57
C ASN A 170 16.14 7.88 19.25
N PRO A 171 14.84 8.11 19.27
CA PRO A 171 14.01 8.64 20.35
C PRO A 171 13.38 7.54 21.21
N PRO A 172 13.03 7.87 22.45
CA PRO A 172 12.27 6.99 23.32
C PRO A 172 10.79 7.00 22.94
N TRP A 173 10.45 6.66 21.70
CA TRP A 173 9.05 6.40 21.48
C TRP A 173 8.76 5.01 22.05
N ARG A 174 8.16 5.02 23.18
CA ARG A 174 7.54 3.86 23.75
C ARG A 174 6.28 3.64 22.93
N ALA A 175 6.19 2.52 22.26
CA ALA A 175 4.93 2.11 21.67
C ALA A 175 3.95 1.70 22.79
N GLU A 176 3.71 2.59 23.75
CA GLU A 176 2.60 2.44 24.71
C GLU A 176 1.27 2.41 24.00
N GLY A 177 1.32 2.40 22.67
CA GLY A 177 0.20 2.50 21.81
C GLY A 177 -0.65 1.25 21.78
N ILE A 178 -1.95 1.50 21.80
CA ILE A 178 -2.97 0.47 21.59
C ILE A 178 -3.05 0.18 20.10
N LYS A 179 -2.82 -1.07 19.70
CA LYS A 179 -3.05 -1.51 18.32
C LYS A 179 -4.55 -1.42 17.99
N ILE A 180 -4.94 -0.53 17.08
CA ILE A 180 -6.34 -0.33 16.71
C ILE A 180 -6.70 -1.25 15.56
N ARG A 181 -5.92 -1.19 14.47
CA ARG A 181 -6.26 -1.86 13.23
C ARG A 181 -5.02 -2.35 12.47
N PRO A 182 -5.01 -3.64 12.08
CA PRO A 182 -3.97 -4.15 11.20
C PRO A 182 -4.26 -3.80 9.73
N PHE A 183 -3.19 -3.58 8.98
CA PHE A 183 -3.20 -3.49 7.52
C PHE A 183 -2.07 -4.34 6.99
N GLY A 184 -2.32 -5.02 5.89
CA GLY A 184 -1.30 -5.80 5.21
C GLY A 184 -1.56 -5.91 3.73
N GLY A 185 -0.52 -6.09 2.97
CA GLY A 185 -0.59 -6.25 1.54
C GLY A 185 0.75 -6.56 0.92
N THR A 186 0.75 -6.74 -0.38
CA THR A 186 1.96 -6.91 -1.18
C THR A 186 2.24 -5.64 -1.96
N ILE A 187 3.50 -5.28 -2.05
CA ILE A 187 3.99 -4.09 -2.75
C ILE A 187 4.85 -4.59 -3.91
N PRO A 188 4.61 -4.14 -5.16
CA PRO A 188 5.46 -4.51 -6.29
C PRO A 188 6.81 -3.81 -6.18
N ILE A 189 7.89 -4.56 -6.37
CA ILE A 189 9.27 -4.07 -6.35
C ILE A 189 10.00 -4.27 -7.67
N SER A 190 9.46 -5.10 -8.56
CA SER A 190 9.88 -5.12 -9.96
C SER A 190 9.40 -3.84 -10.65
N GLY A 191 10.15 -3.35 -11.62
CA GLY A 191 9.75 -2.23 -12.47
C GLY A 191 8.40 -2.44 -13.17
N PRO A 192 7.99 -1.50 -14.04
CA PRO A 192 6.76 -1.63 -14.80
C PRO A 192 6.78 -2.92 -15.63
N ARG A 193 5.61 -3.54 -15.79
CA ARG A 193 5.47 -4.70 -16.66
C ARG A 193 5.82 -4.27 -18.08
N THR A 194 6.74 -4.97 -18.71
CA THR A 194 7.02 -4.82 -20.13
C THR A 194 6.22 -5.85 -20.89
N THR A 195 5.32 -5.40 -21.75
CA THR A 195 4.69 -6.26 -22.75
C THR A 195 5.68 -6.42 -23.90
N THR A 196 6.08 -7.63 -24.18
CA THR A 196 6.77 -7.98 -25.43
C THR A 196 5.76 -8.17 -26.54
#